data_4d437e58af6e3ca188bca3fda93ebf29
#
_entry.id   4d437e58af6e3ca188bca3fda93ebf29
#
_cell.length_a   1.000
_cell.length_b   1.000
_cell.length_c   1.000
_cell.angle_alpha   90.00
_cell.angle_beta   90.00
_cell.angle_gamma   90.00
#
_symmetry.space_group_name_H-M   'P 1'
#
loop_
_entity.id
_entity.type
_entity.pdbx_description
1 polymer ?
#
loop_
_entity_poly.entity_id
_entity_poly.type
_entity_poly.pdbx_seq_one_letter_code
_entity_poly.pdbx_strand_id
1 'polypeptide(L)'
;MPPQPDLQSSLLSAWRTNNRVTMQLIASLPAALLDAPIPNVPRRTVRVIAAHLHNSRCSWLKTLGSEHGIAVPEHVDRTRVTPRKLVAALKRSGAGMEALLKLGLASRGSVPPSKRYVWRNLSLDVCHVLTYFVGHEAYHRGQIVMLARQTGHPLPRKAVDGLWWWKMEKP
;
A
#
# COMPACT_ATOMS: atom_id res chain seq x y z
N MET A 1 -4.27 21.22 28.23
CA MET A 1 -4.24 19.88 27.64
C MET A 1 -4.07 20.03 26.12
N PRO A 2 -3.22 19.26 25.45
CA PRO A 2 -3.21 19.29 24.00
C PRO A 2 -4.60 18.85 23.49
N PRO A 3 -5.09 19.46 22.38
CA PRO A 3 -6.38 19.07 21.82
C PRO A 3 -6.35 17.56 21.45
N GLN A 4 -7.42 16.86 21.76
CA GLN A 4 -7.56 15.47 21.35
C GLN A 4 -7.52 15.40 19.81
N PRO A 5 -6.75 14.48 19.23
CA PRO A 5 -6.73 14.32 17.79
C PRO A 5 -8.14 13.95 17.30
N ASP A 6 -8.61 14.68 16.31
CA ASP A 6 -9.85 14.36 15.62
C ASP A 6 -9.73 12.96 14.95
N LEU A 7 -10.78 12.14 15.07
CA LEU A 7 -10.79 10.78 14.55
C LEU A 7 -10.51 10.73 13.03
N GLN A 8 -11.04 11.69 12.26
CA GLN A 8 -10.80 11.76 10.83
C GLN A 8 -9.32 11.98 10.52
N SER A 9 -8.69 12.92 11.22
CA SER A 9 -7.25 13.17 11.12
C SER A 9 -6.44 11.94 11.51
N SER A 10 -6.87 11.20 12.54
CA SER A 10 -6.21 9.97 12.99
C SER A 10 -6.29 8.86 11.95
N LEU A 11 -7.44 8.66 11.29
CA LEU A 11 -7.60 7.68 10.20
C LEU A 11 -6.67 8.00 9.01
N LEU A 12 -6.62 9.26 8.60
CA LEU A 12 -5.74 9.67 7.51
C LEU A 12 -4.25 9.54 7.89
N SER A 13 -3.91 9.84 9.15
CA SER A 13 -2.56 9.63 9.68
C SER A 13 -2.16 8.14 9.67
N ALA A 14 -3.07 7.25 10.04
CA ALA A 14 -2.85 5.80 9.97
C ALA A 14 -2.56 5.34 8.54
N TRP A 15 -3.32 5.81 7.55
CA TRP A 15 -3.04 5.53 6.14
C TRP A 15 -1.66 6.05 5.71
N ARG A 16 -1.34 7.31 6.01
CA ARG A 16 -0.03 7.90 5.67
C ARG A 16 1.12 7.10 6.27
N THR A 17 0.97 6.64 7.51
CA THR A 17 1.94 5.78 8.18
C THR A 17 2.10 4.45 7.45
N ASN A 18 1.01 3.77 7.12
CA ASN A 18 1.05 2.52 6.35
C ASN A 18 1.74 2.72 4.99
N ASN A 19 1.40 3.78 4.27
CA ASN A 19 2.00 4.10 2.97
C ASN A 19 3.51 4.38 3.09
N ARG A 20 3.93 5.15 4.10
CA ARG A 20 5.34 5.43 4.37
C ARG A 20 6.12 4.13 4.67
N VAL A 21 5.61 3.29 5.54
CA VAL A 21 6.23 2.00 5.90
C VAL A 21 6.40 1.11 4.66
N THR A 22 5.38 1.03 3.81
CA THR A 22 5.44 0.28 2.55
C THR A 22 6.52 0.84 1.62
N MET A 23 6.56 2.16 1.43
CA MET A 23 7.58 2.79 0.57
C MET A 23 9.00 2.60 1.11
N GLN A 24 9.22 2.69 2.42
CA GLN A 24 10.52 2.45 3.05
C GLN A 24 11.00 1.02 2.81
N LEU A 25 10.13 0.02 3.01
CA LEU A 25 10.47 -1.36 2.70
C LEU A 25 10.92 -1.50 1.24
N ILE A 26 10.11 -1.03 0.30
CA ILE A 26 10.42 -1.15 -1.14
C ILE A 26 11.73 -0.43 -1.51
N ALA A 27 11.99 0.74 -0.93
CA ALA A 27 13.24 1.46 -1.14
C ALA A 27 14.49 0.71 -0.61
N SER A 28 14.28 -0.17 0.37
CA SER A 28 15.36 -0.93 1.04
C SER A 28 15.64 -2.28 0.37
N LEU A 29 14.87 -2.68 -0.66
CA LEU A 29 15.03 -4.00 -1.29
C LEU A 29 16.31 -4.06 -2.14
N PRO A 30 17.23 -5.01 -1.87
CA PRO A 30 18.37 -5.26 -2.75
C PRO A 30 17.92 -5.69 -4.15
N ALA A 31 18.66 -5.30 -5.18
CA ALA A 31 18.32 -5.66 -6.57
C ALA A 31 18.24 -7.19 -6.75
N ALA A 32 19.18 -7.93 -6.18
CA ALA A 32 19.20 -9.40 -6.23
C ALA A 32 17.96 -10.03 -5.63
N LEU A 33 17.43 -9.47 -4.53
CA LEU A 33 16.20 -9.98 -3.90
C LEU A 33 14.98 -9.79 -4.80
N LEU A 34 14.91 -8.70 -5.56
CA LEU A 34 13.75 -8.45 -6.42
C LEU A 34 13.52 -9.55 -7.46
N ASP A 35 14.60 -10.12 -7.98
CA ASP A 35 14.56 -11.17 -9.00
C ASP A 35 14.59 -12.57 -8.39
N ALA A 36 14.73 -12.68 -7.06
CA ALA A 36 14.70 -13.96 -6.38
C ALA A 36 13.36 -14.67 -6.63
N PRO A 37 13.40 -15.92 -7.11
CA PRO A 37 12.19 -16.70 -7.36
C PRO A 37 11.55 -17.11 -6.03
N ILE A 38 10.23 -17.17 -6.03
CA ILE A 38 9.50 -17.68 -4.87
C ILE A 38 9.55 -19.21 -4.90
N PRO A 39 10.01 -19.86 -3.83
CA PRO A 39 10.03 -21.31 -3.77
C PRO A 39 8.67 -21.92 -4.10
N ASN A 40 8.66 -22.93 -4.94
CA ASN A 40 7.45 -23.68 -5.36
C ASN A 40 6.36 -22.84 -6.08
N VAL A 41 6.64 -21.59 -6.47
CA VAL A 41 5.70 -20.77 -7.23
C VAL A 41 6.35 -20.30 -8.54
N PRO A 42 6.18 -21.03 -9.64
CA PRO A 42 6.80 -20.72 -10.92
C PRO A 42 6.48 -19.29 -11.38
N ARG A 43 7.45 -18.62 -11.99
CA ARG A 43 7.30 -17.28 -12.60
C ARG A 43 6.91 -16.16 -11.62
N ARG A 44 6.99 -16.39 -10.31
CA ARG A 44 6.71 -15.38 -9.31
C ARG A 44 7.99 -14.97 -8.58
N THR A 45 8.25 -13.68 -8.52
CA THR A 45 9.43 -13.10 -7.86
C THR A 45 8.99 -12.10 -6.80
N VAL A 46 9.92 -11.68 -5.94
CA VAL A 46 9.66 -10.61 -4.98
C VAL A 46 9.24 -9.32 -5.68
N ARG A 47 9.79 -9.03 -6.86
CA ARG A 47 9.38 -7.89 -7.70
C ARG A 47 7.89 -7.92 -8.03
N VAL A 48 7.35 -9.08 -8.38
CA VAL A 48 5.94 -9.25 -8.72
C VAL A 48 5.05 -8.95 -7.51
N ILE A 49 5.44 -9.39 -6.30
CA ILE A 49 4.71 -9.06 -5.05
C ILE A 49 4.81 -7.56 -4.77
N ALA A 50 6.00 -6.98 -4.86
CA ALA A 50 6.20 -5.57 -4.60
C ALA A 50 5.39 -4.68 -5.57
N ALA A 51 5.38 -5.01 -6.87
CA ALA A 51 4.58 -4.30 -7.87
C ALA A 51 3.08 -4.47 -7.64
N HIS A 52 2.64 -5.63 -7.12
CA HIS A 52 1.23 -5.88 -6.82
C HIS A 52 0.67 -4.88 -5.79
N LEU A 53 1.45 -4.44 -4.82
CA LEU A 53 1.03 -3.43 -3.85
C LEU A 53 0.52 -2.15 -4.54
N HIS A 54 1.25 -1.64 -5.51
CA HIS A 54 0.84 -0.47 -6.28
C HIS A 54 -0.33 -0.79 -7.21
N ASN A 55 -0.23 -1.86 -7.99
CA ASN A 55 -1.23 -2.20 -9.01
C ASN A 55 -2.60 -2.52 -8.39
N SER A 56 -2.62 -3.14 -7.20
CA SER A 56 -3.84 -3.37 -6.43
C SER A 56 -4.51 -2.05 -6.03
N ARG A 57 -3.75 -1.08 -5.52
CA ARG A 57 -4.28 0.26 -5.23
C ARG A 57 -4.90 0.91 -6.48
N CYS A 58 -4.22 0.82 -7.63
CA CYS A 58 -4.73 1.38 -8.89
C CYS A 58 -6.04 0.72 -9.31
N SER A 59 -6.15 -0.62 -9.18
CA SER A 59 -7.38 -1.35 -9.49
C SER A 59 -8.54 -0.91 -8.59
N TRP A 60 -8.30 -0.76 -7.29
CA TRP A 60 -9.31 -0.27 -6.36
C TRP A 60 -9.68 1.20 -6.60
N LEU A 61 -8.71 2.06 -6.90
CA LEU A 61 -8.99 3.45 -7.27
C LEU A 61 -9.82 3.53 -8.55
N LYS A 62 -9.54 2.68 -9.54
CA LYS A 62 -10.36 2.56 -10.75
C LYS A 62 -11.79 2.13 -10.41
N THR A 63 -11.94 1.19 -9.48
CA THR A 63 -13.23 0.65 -9.08
C THR A 63 -14.04 1.61 -8.21
N LEU A 64 -13.44 2.23 -7.20
CA LEU A 64 -14.16 3.02 -6.19
C LEU A 64 -14.02 4.54 -6.39
N GLY A 65 -12.93 5.00 -7.01
CA GLY A 65 -12.58 6.42 -7.03
C GLY A 65 -12.80 7.12 -8.38
N SER A 66 -12.69 6.39 -9.51
CA SER A 66 -12.69 7.03 -10.84
C SER A 66 -13.98 7.78 -11.16
N GLU A 67 -15.14 7.30 -10.73
CA GLU A 67 -16.44 7.96 -10.94
C GLU A 67 -16.61 9.20 -10.06
N HIS A 68 -15.76 9.38 -9.07
CA HIS A 68 -15.75 10.52 -8.15
C HIS A 68 -14.58 11.49 -8.41
N GLY A 69 -13.98 11.44 -9.60
CA GLY A 69 -12.92 12.35 -10.01
C GLY A 69 -11.55 12.07 -9.40
N ILE A 70 -11.36 10.93 -8.72
CA ILE A 70 -10.06 10.56 -8.17
C ILE A 70 -9.18 10.01 -9.30
N ALA A 71 -8.01 10.62 -9.50
CA ALA A 71 -7.05 10.18 -10.50
C ALA A 71 -6.58 8.75 -10.23
N VAL A 72 -6.60 7.92 -11.27
CA VAL A 72 -6.14 6.52 -11.24
C VAL A 72 -4.74 6.46 -11.85
N PRO A 73 -3.69 6.21 -11.07
CA PRO A 73 -2.35 6.02 -11.63
C PRO A 73 -2.28 4.77 -12.52
N GLU A 74 -1.37 4.81 -13.50
CA GLU A 74 -1.11 3.66 -14.35
C GLU A 74 -0.45 2.52 -13.56
N HIS A 75 -0.76 1.28 -13.95
CA HIS A 75 -0.08 0.10 -13.44
C HIS A 75 1.41 0.12 -13.82
N VAL A 76 2.26 -0.40 -12.95
CA VAL A 76 3.66 -0.66 -13.29
C VAL A 76 3.84 -2.06 -13.87
N ASP A 77 4.86 -2.22 -14.72
CA ASP A 77 5.27 -3.54 -15.19
C ASP A 77 5.79 -4.38 -14.01
N ARG A 78 5.12 -5.48 -13.74
CA ARG A 78 5.40 -6.35 -12.59
C ARG A 78 6.74 -7.09 -12.69
N THR A 79 7.33 -7.17 -13.88
CA THR A 79 8.55 -7.91 -14.14
C THR A 79 9.79 -7.02 -14.33
N ARG A 80 9.58 -5.74 -14.61
CA ARG A 80 10.67 -4.81 -14.98
C ARG A 80 10.78 -3.57 -14.10
N VAL A 81 9.78 -3.29 -13.25
CA VAL A 81 9.80 -2.08 -12.43
C VAL A 81 11.00 -2.07 -11.48
N THR A 82 11.72 -0.95 -11.45
CA THR A 82 12.80 -0.73 -10.49
C THR A 82 12.25 -0.24 -9.13
N PRO A 83 12.98 -0.44 -8.00
CA PRO A 83 12.55 0.09 -6.70
C PRO A 83 12.23 1.57 -6.74
N ARG A 84 13.08 2.40 -7.35
CA ARG A 84 12.89 3.84 -7.48
C ARG A 84 11.59 4.20 -8.21
N LYS A 85 11.32 3.54 -9.34
CA LYS A 85 10.06 3.74 -10.09
C LYS A 85 8.85 3.28 -9.30
N LEU A 86 8.98 2.16 -8.58
CA LEU A 86 7.91 1.61 -7.76
C LEU A 86 7.59 2.51 -6.55
N VAL A 87 8.59 3.07 -5.86
CA VAL A 87 8.37 4.04 -4.77
C VAL A 87 7.64 5.27 -5.30
N ALA A 88 8.03 5.81 -6.45
CA ALA A 88 7.34 6.93 -7.08
C ALA A 88 5.89 6.59 -7.45
N ALA A 89 5.64 5.38 -7.93
CA ALA A 89 4.30 4.88 -8.24
C ALA A 89 3.46 4.72 -6.96
N LEU A 90 4.01 4.12 -5.90
CA LEU A 90 3.36 3.97 -4.59
C LEU A 90 3.01 5.33 -3.95
N LYS A 91 3.87 6.35 -4.12
CA LYS A 91 3.56 7.71 -3.68
C LYS A 91 2.29 8.23 -4.36
N ARG A 92 2.16 8.07 -5.69
CA ARG A 92 0.98 8.51 -6.44
C ARG A 92 -0.28 7.73 -6.04
N SER A 93 -0.22 6.39 -6.03
CA SER A 93 -1.37 5.59 -5.61
C SER A 93 -1.72 5.78 -4.15
N GLY A 94 -0.73 6.05 -3.29
CA GLY A 94 -0.95 6.40 -1.89
C GLY A 94 -1.74 7.69 -1.70
N ALA A 95 -1.44 8.72 -2.50
CA ALA A 95 -2.22 9.95 -2.53
C ALA A 95 -3.66 9.73 -3.03
N GLY A 96 -3.84 8.88 -4.05
CA GLY A 96 -5.16 8.49 -4.52
C GLY A 96 -5.99 7.78 -3.44
N MET A 97 -5.38 6.86 -2.70
CA MET A 97 -6.05 6.18 -1.59
C MET A 97 -6.41 7.14 -0.46
N GLU A 98 -5.54 8.12 -0.14
CA GLU A 98 -5.88 9.16 0.81
C GLU A 98 -7.08 10.01 0.35
N ALA A 99 -7.13 10.34 -0.94
CA ALA A 99 -8.26 11.06 -1.51
C ALA A 99 -9.56 10.23 -1.42
N LEU A 100 -9.49 8.92 -1.63
CA LEU A 100 -10.63 8.01 -1.49
C LEU A 100 -11.15 7.98 -0.04
N LEU A 101 -10.24 7.90 0.94
CA LEU A 101 -10.62 7.94 2.37
C LEU A 101 -11.23 9.30 2.74
N LYS A 102 -10.66 10.42 2.25
CA LYS A 102 -11.24 11.76 2.45
C LYS A 102 -12.64 11.89 1.86
N LEU A 103 -12.85 11.34 0.67
CA LEU A 103 -14.17 11.30 0.05
C LEU A 103 -15.18 10.55 0.95
N GLY A 104 -14.81 9.40 1.46
CA GLY A 104 -15.67 8.63 2.37
C GLY A 104 -15.96 9.37 3.67
N LEU A 105 -14.95 10.02 4.28
CA LEU A 105 -15.14 10.84 5.47
C LEU A 105 -16.10 12.01 5.24
N ALA A 106 -15.98 12.69 4.10
CA ALA A 106 -16.90 13.75 3.70
C ALA A 106 -18.32 13.24 3.37
N SER A 107 -18.44 11.95 3.06
CA SER A 107 -19.69 11.27 2.69
C SER A 107 -20.26 10.45 3.84
N ARG A 108 -20.33 11.01 5.04
CA ARG A 108 -20.88 10.39 6.24
C ARG A 108 -20.17 9.09 6.68
N GLY A 109 -18.86 9.01 6.46
CA GLY A 109 -18.04 7.87 6.89
C GLY A 109 -18.06 6.66 5.94
N SER A 110 -18.66 6.78 4.77
CA SER A 110 -18.68 5.70 3.77
C SER A 110 -18.28 6.21 2.40
N VAL A 111 -17.42 5.47 1.70
CA VAL A 111 -17.07 5.75 0.30
C VAL A 111 -18.35 5.61 -0.54
N PRO A 112 -18.74 6.64 -1.32
CA PRO A 112 -19.94 6.54 -2.15
C PRO A 112 -19.86 5.34 -3.09
N PRO A 113 -20.97 4.63 -3.32
CA PRO A 113 -20.98 3.48 -4.20
C PRO A 113 -20.64 3.87 -5.65
N SER A 114 -19.89 2.99 -6.33
CA SER A 114 -19.53 3.12 -7.73
C SER A 114 -20.23 2.03 -8.55
N LYS A 115 -20.66 2.35 -9.78
CA LYS A 115 -21.22 1.37 -10.73
C LYS A 115 -20.22 0.27 -11.07
N ARG A 116 -18.92 0.54 -10.95
CA ARG A 116 -17.84 -0.42 -11.18
C ARG A 116 -17.68 -1.42 -10.07
N TYR A 117 -18.20 -1.16 -8.87
CA TYR A 117 -18.08 -2.04 -7.72
C TYR A 117 -19.21 -3.07 -7.70
N VAL A 118 -19.05 -4.11 -8.53
CA VAL A 118 -20.04 -5.17 -8.71
C VAL A 118 -19.94 -6.31 -7.69
N TRP A 119 -18.75 -6.56 -7.15
CA TRP A 119 -18.51 -7.69 -6.23
C TRP A 119 -19.11 -7.52 -4.85
N ARG A 120 -19.21 -6.31 -4.35
CA ARG A 120 -19.79 -5.97 -3.04
C ARG A 120 -19.24 -6.77 -1.85
N ASN A 121 -17.99 -7.25 -1.97
CA ASN A 121 -17.33 -8.10 -0.98
C ASN A 121 -16.57 -7.33 0.10
N LEU A 122 -16.52 -6.00 0.02
CA LEU A 122 -15.91 -5.11 1.00
C LEU A 122 -16.94 -4.08 1.43
N SER A 123 -17.09 -3.88 2.73
CA SER A 123 -17.87 -2.75 3.24
C SER A 123 -17.22 -1.43 2.78
N LEU A 124 -18.03 -0.48 2.31
CA LEU A 124 -17.55 0.84 1.92
C LEU A 124 -17.39 1.82 3.09
N ASP A 125 -17.66 1.39 4.33
CA ASP A 125 -17.28 2.13 5.52
C ASP A 125 -15.79 2.43 5.52
N VAL A 126 -15.41 3.67 5.84
CA VAL A 126 -14.02 4.16 5.75
C VAL A 126 -13.06 3.35 6.61
N CYS A 127 -13.51 2.91 7.81
CA CYS A 127 -12.67 2.09 8.69
C CYS A 127 -12.42 0.71 8.08
N HIS A 128 -13.43 0.09 7.45
CA HIS A 128 -13.26 -1.19 6.76
C HIS A 128 -12.37 -1.06 5.53
N VAL A 129 -12.54 0.00 4.72
CA VAL A 129 -11.67 0.27 3.57
C VAL A 129 -10.23 0.45 4.02
N LEU A 130 -9.99 1.28 5.06
CA LEU A 130 -8.64 1.47 5.62
C LEU A 130 -8.05 0.16 6.14
N THR A 131 -8.82 -0.58 6.94
CA THR A 131 -8.38 -1.86 7.54
C THR A 131 -8.03 -2.89 6.48
N TYR A 132 -8.84 -2.99 5.42
CA TYR A 132 -8.56 -3.88 4.29
C TYR A 132 -7.21 -3.57 3.65
N PHE A 133 -6.94 -2.29 3.32
CA PHE A 133 -5.68 -1.93 2.68
C PHE A 133 -4.48 -2.08 3.60
N VAL A 134 -4.61 -1.72 4.87
CA VAL A 134 -3.54 -1.92 5.86
C VAL A 134 -3.22 -3.41 6.01
N GLY A 135 -4.25 -4.25 6.16
CA GLY A 135 -4.10 -5.70 6.29
C GLY A 135 -3.50 -6.34 5.03
N HIS A 136 -4.02 -6.00 3.85
CA HIS A 136 -3.53 -6.49 2.56
C HIS A 136 -2.05 -6.14 2.35
N GLU A 137 -1.66 -4.91 2.64
CA GLU A 137 -0.27 -4.50 2.49
C GLU A 137 0.65 -5.09 3.55
N ALA A 138 0.19 -5.22 4.80
CA ALA A 138 0.93 -5.88 5.86
C ALA A 138 1.21 -7.36 5.51
N TYR A 139 0.22 -8.06 4.96
CA TYR A 139 0.38 -9.43 4.46
C TYR A 139 1.49 -9.53 3.40
N HIS A 140 1.49 -8.66 2.40
CA HIS A 140 2.51 -8.67 1.36
C HIS A 140 3.88 -8.19 1.85
N ARG A 141 3.95 -7.23 2.76
CA ARG A 141 5.22 -6.86 3.42
C ARG A 141 5.82 -8.05 4.19
N GLY A 142 4.99 -8.78 4.92
CA GLY A 142 5.39 -10.01 5.60
C GLY A 142 5.96 -11.05 4.64
N GLN A 143 5.30 -11.29 3.51
CA GLN A 143 5.80 -12.19 2.46
C GLN A 143 7.18 -11.77 1.95
N ILE A 144 7.38 -10.48 1.63
CA ILE A 144 8.67 -9.96 1.16
C ILE A 144 9.78 -10.21 2.20
N VAL A 145 9.52 -9.91 3.48
CA VAL A 145 10.51 -10.12 4.56
C VAL A 145 10.85 -11.59 4.74
N MET A 146 9.86 -12.47 4.69
CA MET A 146 10.07 -13.93 4.77
C MET A 146 10.90 -14.43 3.59
N LEU A 147 10.54 -14.03 2.38
CA LEU A 147 11.27 -14.43 1.16
C LEU A 147 12.71 -13.93 1.17
N ALA A 148 12.95 -12.72 1.66
CA ALA A 148 14.30 -12.18 1.81
C ALA A 148 15.20 -13.12 2.66
N ARG A 149 14.66 -13.66 3.74
CA ARG A 149 15.38 -14.62 4.60
C ARG A 149 15.55 -15.98 3.90
N GLN A 150 14.49 -16.51 3.29
CA GLN A 150 14.50 -17.83 2.67
C GLN A 150 15.38 -17.91 1.42
N THR A 151 15.56 -16.81 0.71
CA THR A 151 16.39 -16.73 -0.50
C THR A 151 17.83 -16.27 -0.26
N GLY A 152 18.25 -16.16 1.00
CA GLY A 152 19.62 -15.77 1.36
C GLY A 152 19.92 -14.28 1.20
N HIS A 153 18.91 -13.43 1.08
CA HIS A 153 19.03 -11.97 0.96
C HIS A 153 18.37 -11.24 2.14
N PRO A 154 18.78 -11.49 3.41
CA PRO A 154 18.14 -10.89 4.56
C PRO A 154 18.19 -9.36 4.46
N LEU A 155 17.08 -8.72 4.80
CA LEU A 155 17.02 -7.25 4.81
C LEU A 155 17.88 -6.69 5.94
N PRO A 156 18.50 -5.51 5.75
CA PRO A 156 19.19 -4.80 6.81
C PRO A 156 18.26 -4.57 8.02
N ARG A 157 18.80 -4.64 9.23
CA ARG A 157 18.00 -4.45 10.45
C ARG A 157 17.19 -3.16 10.43
N LYS A 158 17.79 -2.05 10.01
CA LYS A 158 17.10 -0.75 9.86
C LYS A 158 15.85 -0.83 8.96
N ALA A 159 15.87 -1.65 7.91
CA ALA A 159 14.71 -1.83 7.05
C ALA A 159 13.59 -2.62 7.75
N VAL A 160 13.97 -3.65 8.53
CA VAL A 160 13.00 -4.45 9.31
C VAL A 160 12.41 -3.63 10.46
N ASP A 161 13.26 -2.92 11.20
CA ASP A 161 12.83 -2.06 12.29
C ASP A 161 11.90 -0.94 11.79
N GLY A 162 12.17 -0.41 10.59
CA GLY A 162 11.33 0.60 9.94
C GLY A 162 9.90 0.17 9.69
N LEU A 163 9.60 -1.13 9.66
CA LEU A 163 8.23 -1.65 9.57
C LEU A 163 7.41 -1.37 10.84
N TRP A 164 8.09 -1.15 11.96
CA TRP A 164 7.47 -0.92 13.26
C TRP A 164 7.58 0.53 13.73
N TRP A 165 8.33 1.39 13.01
CA TRP A 165 8.48 2.81 13.35
C TRP A 165 7.28 3.61 12.87
N TRP A 166 6.27 3.66 13.71
CA TRP A 166 5.01 4.34 13.42
C TRP A 166 5.06 5.83 13.74
N LYS A 167 6.02 6.28 14.54
CA LYS A 167 6.27 7.71 14.76
C LYS A 167 7.01 8.29 13.56
N MET A 168 6.54 9.43 13.06
CA MET A 168 7.29 10.21 12.10
C MET A 168 8.60 10.64 12.75
N GLU A 169 9.75 10.25 12.18
CA GLU A 169 10.98 10.99 12.45
C GLU A 169 10.72 12.44 12.00
N LYS A 170 11.02 13.42 12.87
CA LYS A 170 10.99 14.82 12.46
C LYS A 170 11.94 14.96 11.27
N PRO A 171 11.56 15.70 10.21
CA PRO A 171 12.44 15.95 9.09
C PRO A 171 13.74 16.62 9.53
#